data_6256922012cd844e04c372d223690147
#
_entry.id   6256922012cd844e04c372d223690147
#
_cell.length_a   1.000
_cell.length_b   1.000
_cell.length_c   1.000
_cell.angle_alpha   90.00
_cell.angle_beta   90.00
_cell.angle_gamma   90.00
#
_symmetry.space_group_name_H-M   'P 1'
#
loop_
_entity.id
_entity.type
_entity.pdbx_description
1 polymer ?
#
loop_
_entity_poly.entity_id
_entity_poly.type
_entity_poly.pdbx_seq_one_letter_code
_entity_poly.pdbx_strand_id
1 'polypeptide(L)'
;MGRLIRRMIQKKWDGNTQRDAIRLASQTPPQGVDVWEGLPYEEDGHPMHTLNLYRPAGVSGPLPTVVDIHGGGWMYGDRQLNRNYCMYLASRGYAVMGMSYRLVPEVTVAGQVQDVFSSLHWLAEHGVEHGFDLSRVLLTGDSAGGHLTGLVAGVQLSPDLQKLYQVDPLPFPFSALAIAHGVCDVYRFRLFTPLLDRALTREYLHLMLGRPWRRSPLRGHVSFEDTAPGLPLPPILVIASQPDRYYAQSQRLMRYLDHSPFPHQVIHWSRQQSARATHVFEVGWWDWPESRDTNDRTLAFFDQVCRGDFS
;
A
#
# COMPACT_ATOMS: atom_id res chain seq x y z
N MET A 1 15.92 17.68 21.92
CA MET A 1 15.90 17.62 20.45
C MET A 1 14.83 16.66 19.91
N GLY A 2 14.74 15.40 20.36
CA GLY A 2 13.78 14.42 19.83
C GLY A 2 12.29 14.81 19.96
N ARG A 3 11.85 15.42 21.07
CA ARG A 3 10.46 15.88 21.24
C ARG A 3 10.04 16.95 20.22
N LEU A 4 10.95 17.90 19.91
CA LEU A 4 10.68 18.95 18.92
C LEU A 4 10.55 18.35 17.51
N ILE A 5 11.47 17.45 17.16
CA ILE A 5 11.47 16.75 15.87
C ILE A 5 10.15 15.96 15.69
N ARG A 6 9.71 15.21 16.71
CA ARG A 6 8.43 14.48 16.68
C ARG A 6 7.24 15.42 16.46
N ARG A 7 7.21 16.57 17.15
CA ARG A 7 6.15 17.57 16.93
C ARG A 7 6.15 18.12 15.50
N MET A 8 7.34 18.32 14.90
CA MET A 8 7.43 18.75 13.50
C MET A 8 6.90 17.68 12.52
N ILE A 9 7.26 16.43 12.75
CA ILE A 9 6.75 15.29 11.98
C ILE A 9 5.22 15.22 12.14
N GLN A 10 4.70 15.24 13.36
CA GLN A 10 3.27 15.18 13.63
C GLN A 10 2.52 16.34 12.94
N LYS A 11 2.98 17.59 13.12
CA LYS A 11 2.36 18.75 12.47
C LYS A 11 2.29 18.63 10.94
N LYS A 12 3.31 18.00 10.33
CA LYS A 12 3.28 17.75 8.88
C LYS A 12 2.14 16.78 8.52
N TRP A 13 1.99 15.71 9.27
CA TRP A 13 0.98 14.70 9.01
C TRP A 13 -0.43 15.20 9.33
N ASP A 14 -0.61 15.97 10.41
CA ASP A 14 -1.88 16.65 10.72
C ASP A 14 -2.32 17.56 9.57
N GLY A 15 -1.38 18.30 8.97
CA GLY A 15 -1.65 19.14 7.80
C GLY A 15 -2.00 18.31 6.54
N ASN A 16 -1.45 17.11 6.39
CA ASN A 16 -1.84 16.20 5.31
C ASN A 16 -3.25 15.66 5.54
N THR A 17 -3.56 15.19 6.75
CA THR A 17 -4.90 14.71 7.12
C THR A 17 -5.99 15.73 6.79
N GLN A 18 -5.75 17.01 7.13
CA GLN A 18 -6.70 18.08 6.82
C GLN A 18 -6.89 18.30 5.31
N ARG A 19 -5.79 18.28 4.53
CA ARG A 19 -5.86 18.42 3.07
C ARG A 19 -6.60 17.26 2.42
N ASP A 20 -6.34 16.04 2.89
CA ASP A 20 -7.02 14.86 2.36
C ASP A 20 -8.49 14.82 2.73
N ALA A 21 -8.87 15.26 3.93
CA ALA A 21 -10.27 15.41 4.32
C ALA A 21 -11.01 16.42 3.41
N ILE A 22 -10.38 17.58 3.11
CA ILE A 22 -10.94 18.58 2.19
C ILE A 22 -11.06 17.99 0.78
N ARG A 23 -10.02 17.30 0.29
CA ARG A 23 -10.02 16.64 -1.01
C ARG A 23 -11.16 15.63 -1.12
N LEU A 24 -11.27 14.71 -0.18
CA LEU A 24 -12.33 13.68 -0.15
C LEU A 24 -13.72 14.31 -0.12
N ALA A 25 -13.93 15.35 0.70
CA ALA A 25 -15.20 16.08 0.77
C ALA A 25 -15.57 16.80 -0.54
N SER A 26 -14.58 17.15 -1.37
CA SER A 26 -14.78 17.82 -2.67
C SER A 26 -15.07 16.85 -3.82
N GLN A 27 -14.88 15.56 -3.63
CA GLN A 27 -15.06 14.55 -4.67
C GLN A 27 -16.46 13.94 -4.62
N THR A 28 -17.00 13.63 -5.80
CA THR A 28 -18.18 12.77 -5.91
C THR A 28 -17.73 11.33 -5.97
N PRO A 29 -18.13 10.45 -5.03
CA PRO A 29 -17.73 9.04 -5.06
C PRO A 29 -18.22 8.33 -6.33
N PRO A 30 -17.50 7.31 -6.83
CA PRO A 30 -17.98 6.43 -7.88
C PRO A 30 -19.33 5.82 -7.52
N GLN A 31 -20.22 5.69 -8.50
CA GLN A 31 -21.57 5.15 -8.33
C GLN A 31 -21.63 3.67 -8.74
N GLY A 32 -22.71 2.98 -8.37
CA GLY A 32 -22.93 1.57 -8.71
C GLY A 32 -22.05 0.60 -7.93
N VAL A 33 -21.72 0.93 -6.68
CA VAL A 33 -20.88 0.12 -5.79
C VAL A 33 -21.62 -0.08 -4.46
N ASP A 34 -21.73 -1.34 -4.06
CA ASP A 34 -22.14 -1.71 -2.70
C ASP A 34 -20.93 -1.59 -1.75
N VAL A 35 -21.15 -1.03 -0.57
CA VAL A 35 -20.09 -0.74 0.40
C VAL A 35 -20.48 -1.26 1.78
N TRP A 36 -19.59 -2.03 2.40
CA TRP A 36 -19.65 -2.42 3.81
C TRP A 36 -18.54 -1.69 4.55
N GLU A 37 -18.89 -0.82 5.47
CA GLU A 37 -17.90 0.07 6.13
C GLU A 37 -17.68 -0.33 7.59
N GLY A 38 -16.41 -0.22 8.01
CA GLY A 38 -16.04 -0.34 9.42
C GLY A 38 -16.17 -1.74 10.00
N LEU A 39 -16.04 -2.78 9.18
CA LEU A 39 -16.03 -4.15 9.64
C LEU A 39 -14.77 -4.39 10.51
N PRO A 40 -14.92 -4.85 11.75
CA PRO A 40 -13.76 -5.16 12.59
C PRO A 40 -13.07 -6.45 12.10
N TYR A 41 -11.76 -6.43 12.00
CA TYR A 41 -10.98 -7.64 11.71
C TYR A 41 -10.28 -8.20 12.96
N GLU A 42 -10.38 -7.51 14.09
CA GLU A 42 -10.00 -7.95 15.43
C GLU A 42 -11.11 -7.59 16.42
N GLU A 43 -11.27 -8.37 17.49
CA GLU A 43 -12.33 -8.17 18.49
C GLU A 43 -11.92 -7.24 19.65
N ASP A 44 -10.78 -6.54 19.53
CA ASP A 44 -10.21 -5.71 20.60
C ASP A 44 -10.83 -4.31 20.71
N GLY A 45 -11.71 -3.94 19.75
CA GLY A 45 -12.37 -2.64 19.68
C GLY A 45 -11.46 -1.49 19.26
N HIS A 46 -10.26 -1.77 18.78
CA HIS A 46 -9.34 -0.72 18.33
C HIS A 46 -9.85 -0.08 17.02
N PRO A 47 -9.95 1.27 16.91
CA PRO A 47 -10.55 1.93 15.74
C PRO A 47 -9.78 1.68 14.44
N MET A 48 -8.49 1.36 14.52
CA MET A 48 -7.67 1.02 13.36
C MET A 48 -7.76 -0.46 12.96
N HIS A 49 -8.37 -1.33 13.76
CA HIS A 49 -8.60 -2.72 13.42
C HIS A 49 -9.93 -2.90 12.66
N THR A 50 -10.11 -2.10 11.62
CA THR A 50 -11.32 -2.09 10.80
C THR A 50 -10.99 -2.03 9.31
N LEU A 51 -11.87 -2.61 8.49
CA LEU A 51 -11.77 -2.62 7.04
C LEU A 51 -13.09 -2.21 6.38
N ASN A 52 -13.03 -1.89 5.10
CA ASN A 52 -14.19 -1.69 4.24
C ASN A 52 -14.13 -2.67 3.07
N LEU A 53 -15.30 -3.15 2.65
CA LEU A 53 -15.45 -3.94 1.44
C LEU A 53 -16.26 -3.16 0.40
N TYR A 54 -15.90 -3.35 -0.86
CA TYR A 54 -16.55 -2.70 -2.00
C TYR A 54 -16.78 -3.72 -3.11
N ARG A 55 -17.97 -3.68 -3.72
CA ARG A 55 -18.31 -4.56 -4.85
C ARG A 55 -19.19 -3.81 -5.85
N PRO A 56 -19.19 -4.21 -7.14
CA PRO A 56 -20.18 -3.71 -8.09
C PRO A 56 -21.59 -4.04 -7.58
N ALA A 57 -22.47 -3.05 -7.58
CA ALA A 57 -23.84 -3.24 -7.13
C ALA A 57 -24.61 -4.20 -8.06
N GLY A 58 -25.36 -5.11 -7.45
CA GLY A 58 -26.20 -6.08 -8.17
C GLY A 58 -25.43 -7.22 -8.89
N VAL A 59 -24.11 -7.32 -8.71
CA VAL A 59 -23.32 -8.42 -9.27
C VAL A 59 -23.22 -9.55 -8.25
N SER A 60 -23.63 -10.77 -8.66
CA SER A 60 -23.55 -11.99 -7.85
C SER A 60 -22.34 -12.83 -8.24
N GLY A 61 -21.92 -13.74 -7.32
CA GLY A 61 -20.82 -14.67 -7.51
C GLY A 61 -19.44 -14.07 -7.17
N PRO A 62 -18.39 -14.91 -7.19
CA PRO A 62 -17.04 -14.49 -6.82
C PRO A 62 -16.40 -13.59 -7.89
N LEU A 63 -15.74 -12.52 -7.43
CA LEU A 63 -15.02 -11.56 -8.26
C LEU A 63 -13.54 -11.59 -7.93
N PRO A 64 -12.65 -11.31 -8.91
CA PRO A 64 -11.23 -11.12 -8.63
C PRO A 64 -11.05 -10.11 -7.50
N THR A 65 -10.14 -10.41 -6.61
CA THR A 65 -9.93 -9.67 -5.36
C THR A 65 -8.82 -8.63 -5.53
N VAL A 66 -9.09 -7.42 -5.08
CA VAL A 66 -8.07 -6.37 -4.89
C VAL A 66 -8.00 -6.00 -3.41
N VAL A 67 -6.81 -6.04 -2.84
CA VAL A 67 -6.55 -5.59 -1.47
C VAL A 67 -5.71 -4.33 -1.53
N ASP A 68 -6.24 -3.22 -0.98
CA ASP A 68 -5.57 -1.93 -0.94
C ASP A 68 -5.02 -1.62 0.45
N ILE A 69 -3.71 -1.33 0.51
CA ILE A 69 -3.01 -0.85 1.71
C ILE A 69 -2.75 0.64 1.54
N HIS A 70 -3.46 1.48 2.30
CA HIS A 70 -3.37 2.93 2.16
C HIS A 70 -1.99 3.50 2.49
N GLY A 71 -1.64 4.62 1.86
CA GLY A 71 -0.45 5.41 2.14
C GLY A 71 -0.53 6.16 3.47
N GLY A 72 0.17 7.29 3.56
CA GLY A 72 0.14 8.15 4.76
C GLY A 72 1.44 8.15 5.55
N GLY A 73 2.56 7.76 4.93
CA GLY A 73 3.89 7.81 5.54
C GLY A 73 3.97 7.03 6.85
N TRP A 74 3.22 5.95 6.98
CA TRP A 74 3.10 5.08 8.15
C TRP A 74 2.52 5.76 9.42
N MET A 75 2.18 7.05 9.36
CA MET A 75 1.85 7.89 10.52
C MET A 75 0.48 8.59 10.45
N TYR A 76 -0.23 8.51 9.32
CA TYR A 76 -1.59 9.03 9.18
C TYR A 76 -2.38 8.23 8.16
N GLY A 77 -3.68 8.49 8.09
CA GLY A 77 -4.61 7.80 7.20
C GLY A 77 -5.30 6.62 7.87
N ASP A 78 -6.32 6.17 7.22
CA ASP A 78 -7.10 4.99 7.53
C ASP A 78 -7.77 4.49 6.23
N ARG A 79 -8.60 3.47 6.30
CA ARG A 79 -9.36 2.90 5.17
C ARG A 79 -10.16 3.91 4.35
N GLN A 80 -10.47 5.09 4.92
CA GLN A 80 -11.23 6.13 4.22
C GLN A 80 -10.35 6.95 3.26
N LEU A 81 -9.02 6.96 3.47
CA LEU A 81 -8.10 7.75 2.67
C LEU A 81 -8.19 7.41 1.17
N ASN A 82 -8.30 6.10 0.87
CA ASN A 82 -8.36 5.54 -0.49
C ASN A 82 -9.79 5.12 -0.89
N ARG A 83 -10.83 5.49 -0.12
CA ARG A 83 -12.21 5.04 -0.32
C ARG A 83 -12.70 5.18 -1.77
N ASN A 84 -12.54 6.36 -2.36
CA ASN A 84 -13.03 6.62 -3.71
C ASN A 84 -12.24 5.85 -4.78
N TYR A 85 -10.95 5.63 -4.56
CA TYR A 85 -10.13 4.76 -5.38
C TYR A 85 -10.61 3.30 -5.31
N CYS A 86 -10.83 2.76 -4.11
CA CYS A 86 -11.38 1.41 -3.93
C CYS A 86 -12.76 1.27 -4.59
N MET A 87 -13.63 2.27 -4.46
CA MET A 87 -14.92 2.29 -5.16
C MET A 87 -14.76 2.32 -6.68
N TYR A 88 -13.76 3.05 -7.20
CA TYR A 88 -13.49 3.04 -8.63
C TYR A 88 -13.09 1.64 -9.12
N LEU A 89 -12.16 0.97 -8.46
CA LEU A 89 -11.77 -0.40 -8.81
C LEU A 89 -12.95 -1.37 -8.73
N ALA A 90 -13.79 -1.24 -7.70
CA ALA A 90 -15.00 -2.05 -7.56
C ALA A 90 -15.98 -1.80 -8.71
N SER A 91 -16.19 -0.54 -9.13
CA SER A 91 -17.05 -0.21 -10.28
C SER A 91 -16.57 -0.83 -11.59
N ARG A 92 -15.32 -1.29 -11.66
CA ARG A 92 -14.70 -1.96 -12.82
C ARG A 92 -14.84 -3.49 -12.77
N GLY A 93 -15.55 -4.06 -11.79
CA GLY A 93 -15.86 -5.50 -11.74
C GLY A 93 -15.03 -6.30 -10.74
N TYR A 94 -14.42 -5.67 -9.75
CA TYR A 94 -13.58 -6.33 -8.74
C TYR A 94 -14.24 -6.29 -7.37
N ALA A 95 -13.94 -7.29 -6.53
CA ALA A 95 -14.19 -7.23 -5.09
C ALA A 95 -12.96 -6.58 -4.45
N VAL A 96 -13.16 -5.47 -3.74
CA VAL A 96 -12.07 -4.66 -3.21
C VAL A 96 -12.15 -4.58 -1.69
N MET A 97 -11.04 -4.80 -1.01
CA MET A 97 -10.88 -4.57 0.43
C MET A 97 -9.90 -3.43 0.65
N GLY A 98 -10.30 -2.42 1.42
CA GLY A 98 -9.42 -1.39 1.96
C GLY A 98 -9.40 -1.49 3.48
N MET A 99 -8.21 -1.52 4.10
CA MET A 99 -8.06 -1.69 5.54
C MET A 99 -7.40 -0.49 6.20
N SER A 100 -7.67 -0.30 7.50
CA SER A 100 -6.85 0.50 8.39
C SER A 100 -5.81 -0.40 9.07
N TYR A 101 -4.71 0.18 9.50
CA TYR A 101 -3.68 -0.46 10.33
C TYR A 101 -3.17 0.57 11.34
N ARG A 102 -2.72 0.13 12.51
CA ARG A 102 -2.20 1.02 13.56
C ARG A 102 -1.00 1.81 13.04
N LEU A 103 -0.90 3.04 13.46
CA LEU A 103 0.07 3.99 12.93
C LEU A 103 1.31 4.11 13.84
N VAL A 104 2.44 4.47 13.24
CA VAL A 104 3.61 4.93 13.99
C VAL A 104 3.26 6.28 14.63
N PRO A 105 3.56 6.54 15.93
CA PRO A 105 4.46 5.79 16.81
C PRO A 105 3.76 4.81 17.76
N GLU A 106 2.48 4.55 17.61
CA GLU A 106 1.75 3.61 18.45
C GLU A 106 2.35 2.21 18.34
N VAL A 107 2.59 1.78 17.10
CA VAL A 107 3.32 0.56 16.77
C VAL A 107 4.55 0.87 15.91
N THR A 108 5.45 -0.09 15.76
CA THR A 108 6.50 -0.06 14.74
C THR A 108 5.95 -0.63 13.42
N VAL A 109 6.78 -0.64 12.37
CA VAL A 109 6.41 -1.28 11.10
C VAL A 109 6.07 -2.77 11.27
N ALA A 110 6.62 -3.45 12.29
CA ALA A 110 6.23 -4.82 12.57
C ALA A 110 4.76 -4.92 12.99
N GLY A 111 4.28 -4.04 13.87
CA GLY A 111 2.86 -4.01 14.24
C GLY A 111 1.96 -3.69 13.04
N GLN A 112 2.41 -2.82 12.10
CA GLN A 112 1.65 -2.56 10.88
C GLN A 112 1.56 -3.79 9.97
N VAL A 113 2.66 -4.56 9.84
CA VAL A 113 2.64 -5.83 9.11
C VAL A 113 1.70 -6.83 9.79
N GLN A 114 1.73 -6.93 11.12
CA GLN A 114 0.80 -7.78 11.88
C GLN A 114 -0.65 -7.42 11.60
N ASP A 115 -1.01 -6.12 11.65
CA ASP A 115 -2.37 -5.65 11.39
C ASP A 115 -2.82 -5.97 9.95
N VAL A 116 -1.92 -5.83 8.95
CA VAL A 116 -2.22 -6.23 7.57
C VAL A 116 -2.45 -7.74 7.48
N PHE A 117 -1.63 -8.57 8.12
CA PHE A 117 -1.85 -10.02 8.14
C PHE A 117 -3.14 -10.39 8.84
N SER A 118 -3.49 -9.78 9.98
CA SER A 118 -4.78 -10.01 10.66
C SER A 118 -5.96 -9.68 9.76
N SER A 119 -5.91 -8.53 9.04
CA SER A 119 -6.99 -8.17 8.09
C SER A 119 -7.09 -9.14 6.91
N LEU A 120 -5.96 -9.70 6.45
CA LEU A 120 -5.92 -10.70 5.38
C LEU A 120 -6.38 -12.08 5.86
N HIS A 121 -6.11 -12.46 7.11
CA HIS A 121 -6.71 -13.65 7.73
C HIS A 121 -8.21 -13.51 7.87
N TRP A 122 -8.70 -12.35 8.30
CA TRP A 122 -10.13 -12.05 8.28
C TRP A 122 -10.74 -12.22 6.88
N LEU A 123 -10.07 -11.72 5.85
CA LEU A 123 -10.50 -11.90 4.46
C LEU A 123 -10.51 -13.39 4.06
N ALA A 124 -9.56 -14.19 4.52
CA ALA A 124 -9.53 -15.63 4.27
C ALA A 124 -10.75 -16.35 4.87
N GLU A 125 -11.19 -15.92 6.04
CA GLU A 125 -12.32 -16.53 6.76
C GLU A 125 -13.67 -16.05 6.22
N HIS A 126 -13.80 -14.77 5.87
CA HIS A 126 -15.08 -14.12 5.56
C HIS A 126 -15.23 -13.70 4.08
N GLY A 127 -14.13 -13.61 3.32
CA GLY A 127 -14.15 -13.04 1.98
C GLY A 127 -15.06 -13.78 1.02
N VAL A 128 -15.12 -15.11 1.09
CA VAL A 128 -15.93 -15.92 0.18
C VAL A 128 -17.44 -15.62 0.33
N GLU A 129 -17.94 -15.44 1.55
CA GLU A 129 -19.35 -15.07 1.80
C GLU A 129 -19.68 -13.65 1.28
N HIS A 130 -18.67 -12.78 1.22
CA HIS A 130 -18.76 -11.47 0.60
C HIS A 130 -18.43 -11.49 -0.90
N GLY A 131 -18.24 -12.69 -1.51
CA GLY A 131 -17.99 -12.88 -2.95
C GLY A 131 -16.61 -12.46 -3.43
N PHE A 132 -15.60 -12.61 -2.61
CA PHE A 132 -14.18 -12.46 -2.97
C PHE A 132 -13.62 -13.78 -3.50
N ASP A 133 -12.91 -13.74 -4.63
CA ASP A 133 -12.19 -14.87 -5.19
C ASP A 133 -10.72 -14.83 -4.72
N LEU A 134 -10.42 -15.61 -3.70
CA LEU A 134 -9.09 -15.66 -3.11
C LEU A 134 -8.07 -16.47 -3.93
N SER A 135 -8.49 -17.09 -5.04
CA SER A 135 -7.55 -17.67 -6.01
C SER A 135 -6.93 -16.63 -6.95
N ARG A 136 -7.50 -15.41 -6.98
CA ARG A 136 -7.07 -14.28 -7.83
C ARG A 136 -6.99 -13.03 -6.97
N VAL A 137 -5.83 -12.78 -6.37
CA VAL A 137 -5.62 -11.67 -5.43
C VAL A 137 -4.52 -10.73 -5.93
N LEU A 138 -4.88 -9.47 -6.20
CA LEU A 138 -3.95 -8.35 -6.36
C LEU A 138 -3.75 -7.67 -5.01
N LEU A 139 -2.52 -7.64 -4.51
CA LEU A 139 -2.15 -6.79 -3.38
C LEU A 139 -1.59 -5.47 -3.93
N THR A 140 -2.21 -4.36 -3.55
CA THR A 140 -1.78 -3.02 -3.99
C THR A 140 -1.64 -2.07 -2.81
N GLY A 141 -0.93 -0.99 -3.02
CA GLY A 141 -0.83 0.10 -2.05
C GLY A 141 -0.01 1.26 -2.59
N ASP A 142 -0.28 2.43 -2.04
CA ASP A 142 0.35 3.68 -2.43
C ASP A 142 1.36 4.18 -1.40
N SER A 143 2.48 4.77 -1.83
CA SER A 143 3.46 5.42 -0.95
C SER A 143 3.96 4.48 0.18
N ALA A 144 3.61 4.75 1.44
CA ALA A 144 3.88 3.88 2.59
C ALA A 144 3.13 2.54 2.48
N GLY A 145 1.91 2.54 1.92
CA GLY A 145 1.16 1.33 1.58
C GLY A 145 1.87 0.51 0.49
N GLY A 146 2.44 1.18 -0.51
CA GLY A 146 3.28 0.51 -1.53
C GLY A 146 4.55 -0.12 -0.93
N HIS A 147 5.14 0.49 0.09
CA HIS A 147 6.19 -0.16 0.88
C HIS A 147 5.68 -1.42 1.59
N LEU A 148 4.53 -1.31 2.29
CA LEU A 148 3.92 -2.45 3.01
C LEU A 148 3.50 -3.55 2.04
N THR A 149 3.02 -3.23 0.84
CA THR A 149 2.71 -4.21 -0.23
C THR A 149 3.91 -5.11 -0.54
N GLY A 150 5.06 -4.52 -0.82
CA GLY A 150 6.28 -5.30 -1.09
C GLY A 150 6.77 -6.08 0.13
N LEU A 151 6.71 -5.48 1.32
CA LEU A 151 7.14 -6.12 2.57
C LEU A 151 6.24 -7.30 2.95
N VAL A 152 4.92 -7.12 2.90
CA VAL A 152 3.93 -8.18 3.19
C VAL A 152 4.08 -9.35 2.23
N ALA A 153 4.29 -9.08 0.94
CA ALA A 153 4.54 -10.13 -0.04
C ALA A 153 5.83 -10.92 0.27
N GLY A 154 6.91 -10.25 0.68
CA GLY A 154 8.14 -10.90 1.12
C GLY A 154 7.94 -11.73 2.40
N VAL A 155 7.22 -11.19 3.38
CA VAL A 155 6.89 -11.90 4.64
C VAL A 155 6.04 -13.14 4.37
N GLN A 156 5.03 -13.05 3.48
CA GLN A 156 4.20 -14.19 3.09
C GLN A 156 5.01 -15.39 2.57
N LEU A 157 6.11 -15.13 1.89
CA LEU A 157 6.91 -16.16 1.22
C LEU A 157 8.15 -16.64 2.01
N SER A 158 8.45 -16.01 3.16
CA SER A 158 9.67 -16.30 3.93
C SER A 158 9.36 -16.71 5.37
N PRO A 159 9.58 -18.00 5.75
CA PRO A 159 9.42 -18.45 7.13
C PRO A 159 10.26 -17.68 8.15
N ASP A 160 11.45 -17.23 7.77
CA ASP A 160 12.31 -16.41 8.64
C ASP A 160 11.72 -15.03 8.88
N LEU A 161 11.13 -14.40 7.85
CA LEU A 161 10.44 -13.12 7.99
C LEU A 161 9.12 -13.29 8.76
N GLN A 162 8.35 -14.35 8.54
CA GLN A 162 7.14 -14.69 9.32
C GLN A 162 7.46 -14.73 10.80
N LYS A 163 8.53 -15.47 11.17
CA LYS A 163 9.00 -15.53 12.55
C LYS A 163 9.47 -14.19 13.09
N LEU A 164 10.19 -13.41 12.28
CA LEU A 164 10.69 -12.08 12.66
C LEU A 164 9.54 -11.09 12.91
N TYR A 165 8.52 -11.11 12.05
CA TYR A 165 7.35 -10.25 12.14
C TYR A 165 6.24 -10.82 13.03
N GLN A 166 6.38 -12.06 13.50
CA GLN A 166 5.43 -12.77 14.36
C GLN A 166 4.03 -12.86 13.71
N VAL A 167 3.99 -13.36 12.49
CA VAL A 167 2.77 -13.58 11.72
C VAL A 167 2.73 -15.03 11.19
N ASP A 168 1.53 -15.55 11.04
CA ASP A 168 1.29 -16.82 10.35
C ASP A 168 1.08 -16.58 8.85
N PRO A 169 1.51 -17.53 7.97
CA PRO A 169 1.28 -17.40 6.55
C PRO A 169 -0.21 -17.43 6.20
N LEU A 170 -0.59 -16.68 5.17
CA LEU A 170 -1.96 -16.67 4.65
C LEU A 170 -2.28 -17.97 3.92
N PRO A 171 -3.55 -18.45 3.96
CA PRO A 171 -3.96 -19.66 3.27
C PRO A 171 -4.17 -19.48 1.76
N PHE A 172 -3.89 -18.29 1.22
CA PHE A 172 -3.99 -17.98 -0.21
C PHE A 172 -2.75 -17.21 -0.70
N PRO A 173 -2.37 -17.38 -1.98
CA PRO A 173 -1.26 -16.63 -2.57
C PRO A 173 -1.72 -15.26 -3.07
N PHE A 174 -0.77 -14.33 -3.23
CA PHE A 174 -0.97 -13.16 -4.08
C PHE A 174 -0.66 -13.54 -5.55
N SER A 175 -1.60 -13.24 -6.45
CA SER A 175 -1.42 -13.47 -7.89
C SER A 175 -0.55 -12.40 -8.52
N ALA A 176 -0.65 -11.16 -8.03
CA ALA A 176 0.12 -10.01 -8.51
C ALA A 176 0.30 -8.98 -7.40
N LEU A 177 1.30 -8.10 -7.59
CA LEU A 177 1.53 -6.93 -6.74
C LEU A 177 1.43 -5.66 -7.59
N ALA A 178 0.87 -4.58 -7.04
CA ALA A 178 0.96 -3.24 -7.62
C ALA A 178 1.53 -2.25 -6.59
N ILE A 179 2.70 -1.71 -6.86
CA ILE A 179 3.42 -0.79 -5.97
C ILE A 179 3.33 0.62 -6.56
N ALA A 180 2.40 1.41 -6.02
CA ALA A 180 2.13 2.76 -6.49
C ALA A 180 2.95 3.79 -5.73
N HIS A 181 3.91 4.44 -6.38
CA HIS A 181 4.79 5.45 -5.76
C HIS A 181 5.46 4.99 -4.45
N GLY A 182 5.69 3.69 -4.32
CA GLY A 182 6.11 3.05 -3.08
C GLY A 182 7.51 3.46 -2.61
N VAL A 183 7.69 3.48 -1.30
CA VAL A 183 9.01 3.66 -0.69
C VAL A 183 9.74 2.33 -0.67
N CYS A 184 10.67 2.10 -1.60
CA CYS A 184 11.40 0.82 -1.68
C CYS A 184 12.60 0.73 -0.71
N ASP A 185 13.17 1.87 -0.29
CA ASP A 185 14.30 1.93 0.64
C ASP A 185 14.00 2.95 1.76
N VAL A 186 13.59 2.44 2.93
CA VAL A 186 13.24 3.28 4.08
C VAL A 186 14.44 4.03 4.66
N TYR A 187 15.67 3.53 4.47
CA TYR A 187 16.88 4.18 4.99
C TYR A 187 17.27 5.41 4.18
N ARG A 188 16.81 5.50 2.92
CA ARG A 188 17.03 6.60 1.99
C ARG A 188 15.80 7.44 1.73
N PHE A 189 14.71 7.18 2.48
CA PHE A 189 13.51 7.99 2.37
C PHE A 189 13.72 9.36 3.01
N ARG A 190 13.45 10.43 2.25
CA ARG A 190 13.64 11.82 2.66
C ARG A 190 12.34 12.59 2.68
N LEU A 191 11.87 12.91 3.87
CA LEU A 191 10.62 13.64 4.10
C LEU A 191 10.76 15.16 3.97
N PHE A 192 11.97 15.71 4.11
CA PHE A 192 12.22 17.13 4.30
C PHE A 192 13.40 17.64 3.45
N THR A 193 13.67 18.94 3.52
CA THR A 193 14.78 19.58 2.84
C THR A 193 16.14 19.22 3.46
N PRO A 194 17.25 19.28 2.70
CA PRO A 194 18.56 18.69 3.07
C PRO A 194 19.15 19.08 4.42
N LEU A 195 18.86 20.29 4.92
CA LEU A 195 19.48 20.82 6.16
C LEU A 195 18.98 20.14 7.46
N LEU A 196 17.74 19.65 7.48
CA LEU A 196 17.13 18.98 8.64
C LEU A 196 17.00 17.45 8.43
N ASP A 197 17.31 16.99 7.22
CA ASP A 197 16.97 15.65 6.74
C ASP A 197 17.59 14.54 7.61
N ARG A 198 18.88 14.64 7.98
CA ARG A 198 19.56 13.59 8.77
C ARG A 198 18.92 13.35 10.15
N ALA A 199 18.57 14.42 10.85
CA ALA A 199 17.98 14.29 12.18
C ALA A 199 16.52 13.78 12.12
N LEU A 200 15.77 14.24 11.13
CA LEU A 200 14.40 13.83 10.87
C LEU A 200 14.33 12.39 10.37
N THR A 201 15.14 11.99 9.40
CA THR A 201 15.23 10.60 8.92
C THR A 201 15.64 9.66 10.06
N ARG A 202 16.64 10.05 10.87
CA ARG A 202 17.04 9.25 12.04
C ARG A 202 15.89 9.06 13.04
N GLU A 203 15.14 10.11 13.35
CA GLU A 203 14.00 10.01 14.26
C GLU A 203 12.89 9.16 13.67
N TYR A 204 12.66 9.30 12.37
CA TYR A 204 11.68 8.48 11.64
C TYR A 204 12.02 6.99 11.72
N LEU A 205 13.28 6.63 11.46
CA LEU A 205 13.77 5.25 11.62
C LEU A 205 13.64 4.76 13.07
N HIS A 206 13.81 5.64 14.07
CA HIS A 206 13.56 5.29 15.46
C HIS A 206 12.09 4.99 15.76
N LEU A 207 11.19 5.71 15.11
CA LEU A 207 9.76 5.51 15.28
C LEU A 207 9.30 4.23 14.55
N MET A 208 9.77 4.00 13.32
CA MET A 208 9.42 2.84 12.51
C MET A 208 10.00 1.52 13.03
N LEU A 209 11.27 1.51 13.43
CA LEU A 209 12.03 0.29 13.73
C LEU A 209 12.26 0.07 15.23
N GLY A 210 11.85 1.00 16.08
CA GLY A 210 12.18 0.99 17.51
C GLY A 210 13.52 1.64 17.84
N ARG A 211 13.73 1.95 19.13
CA ARG A 211 14.95 2.60 19.63
C ARG A 211 15.90 1.62 20.30
N PRO A 212 17.18 1.66 19.99
CA PRO A 212 17.82 2.42 18.89
C PRO A 212 17.70 1.64 17.57
N TRP A 213 17.21 2.26 16.49
CA TRP A 213 16.91 1.59 15.23
C TRP A 213 18.06 0.76 14.65
N ARG A 214 19.32 1.17 14.90
CA ARG A 214 20.51 0.42 14.43
C ARG A 214 20.68 -0.95 15.11
N ARG A 215 20.03 -1.17 16.26
CA ARG A 215 20.02 -2.45 16.99
C ARG A 215 18.67 -3.17 16.86
N SER A 216 17.74 -2.62 16.10
CA SER A 216 16.45 -3.27 15.83
C SER A 216 16.68 -4.59 15.09
N PRO A 217 15.96 -5.66 15.45
CA PRO A 217 15.96 -6.91 14.70
C PRO A 217 15.40 -6.72 13.28
N LEU A 218 14.56 -5.71 13.05
CA LEU A 218 14.00 -5.37 11.73
C LEU A 218 15.02 -4.72 10.79
N ARG A 219 16.20 -4.29 11.30
CA ARG A 219 17.19 -3.68 10.43
C ARG A 219 17.74 -4.68 9.41
N GLY A 220 17.69 -4.30 8.13
CA GLY A 220 18.05 -5.18 7.01
C GLY A 220 16.95 -6.15 6.61
N HIS A 221 15.71 -5.97 7.13
CA HIS A 221 14.57 -6.81 6.83
C HIS A 221 13.30 -6.00 6.61
N VAL A 222 13.41 -4.75 6.15
CA VAL A 222 12.29 -3.82 6.05
C VAL A 222 12.15 -3.16 4.68
N SER A 223 13.23 -3.03 3.92
CA SER A 223 13.17 -2.49 2.55
C SER A 223 12.97 -3.60 1.53
N PHE A 224 12.38 -3.29 0.38
CA PHE A 224 12.10 -4.27 -0.66
C PHE A 224 13.37 -5.04 -1.09
N GLU A 225 14.47 -4.34 -1.29
CA GLU A 225 15.76 -4.94 -1.68
C GLU A 225 16.35 -5.86 -0.60
N ASP A 226 15.95 -5.70 0.66
CA ASP A 226 16.40 -6.54 1.78
C ASP A 226 15.56 -7.83 1.88
N THR A 227 14.29 -7.79 1.47
CA THR A 227 13.31 -8.86 1.73
C THR A 227 12.93 -9.67 0.50
N ALA A 228 13.13 -9.14 -0.70
CA ALA A 228 12.77 -9.82 -1.95
C ALA A 228 13.77 -10.88 -2.46
N PRO A 229 15.10 -10.79 -2.22
CA PRO A 229 16.07 -11.70 -2.83
C PRO A 229 15.79 -13.18 -2.56
N GLY A 230 15.77 -13.98 -3.63
CA GLY A 230 15.58 -15.44 -3.55
C GLY A 230 14.15 -15.91 -3.33
N LEU A 231 13.18 -14.99 -3.19
CA LEU A 231 11.77 -15.36 -3.03
C LEU A 231 11.08 -15.46 -4.41
N PRO A 232 10.12 -16.38 -4.58
CA PRO A 232 9.32 -16.49 -5.80
C PRO A 232 8.17 -15.46 -5.80
N LEU A 233 8.51 -14.16 -5.84
CA LEU A 233 7.50 -13.11 -5.88
C LEU A 233 6.62 -13.20 -7.14
N PRO A 234 5.32 -12.94 -7.03
CA PRO A 234 4.44 -12.87 -8.19
C PRO A 234 4.79 -11.68 -9.08
N PRO A 235 4.22 -11.58 -10.31
CA PRO A 235 4.38 -10.41 -11.17
C PRO A 235 4.12 -9.09 -10.46
N ILE A 236 4.97 -8.09 -10.73
CA ILE A 236 4.96 -6.80 -10.03
C ILE A 236 4.67 -5.67 -11.02
N LEU A 237 3.64 -4.88 -10.75
CA LEU A 237 3.42 -3.61 -11.41
C LEU A 237 4.00 -2.47 -10.58
N VAL A 238 4.82 -1.63 -11.20
CA VAL A 238 5.30 -0.38 -10.58
C VAL A 238 4.58 0.80 -11.22
N ILE A 239 3.95 1.64 -10.41
CA ILE A 239 3.35 2.90 -10.84
C ILE A 239 4.26 4.04 -10.38
N ALA A 240 4.71 4.87 -11.31
CA ALA A 240 5.68 5.93 -11.07
C ALA A 240 5.41 7.16 -11.93
N SER A 241 5.80 8.34 -11.44
CA SER A 241 5.71 9.57 -12.22
C SER A 241 6.87 10.52 -11.93
N GLN A 242 7.37 11.21 -12.95
CA GLN A 242 8.44 12.20 -12.80
C GLN A 242 8.07 13.44 -11.96
N PRO A 243 6.80 13.92 -11.96
CA PRO A 243 6.38 14.99 -11.06
C PRO A 243 6.36 14.63 -9.57
N ASP A 244 6.42 13.34 -9.22
CA ASP A 244 6.45 12.89 -7.84
C ASP A 244 7.74 13.33 -7.14
N ARG A 245 7.61 14.00 -5.98
CA ARG A 245 8.75 14.41 -5.14
C ARG A 245 9.57 13.23 -4.60
N TYR A 246 8.99 12.02 -4.58
CA TYR A 246 9.64 10.80 -4.14
C TYR A 246 10.03 9.88 -5.31
N TYR A 247 10.01 10.38 -6.54
CA TYR A 247 10.31 9.62 -7.76
C TYR A 247 11.64 8.83 -7.70
N ALA A 248 12.62 9.32 -6.94
CA ALA A 248 13.88 8.60 -6.73
C ALA A 248 13.70 7.21 -6.09
N GLN A 249 12.64 7.01 -5.29
CA GLN A 249 12.31 5.70 -4.72
C GLN A 249 11.80 4.76 -5.81
N SER A 250 10.85 5.22 -6.64
CA SER A 250 10.35 4.44 -7.78
C SER A 250 11.46 4.13 -8.78
N GLN A 251 12.35 5.09 -9.10
CA GLN A 251 13.52 4.84 -9.97
C GLN A 251 14.45 3.77 -9.39
N ARG A 252 14.61 3.74 -8.07
CA ARG A 252 15.42 2.71 -7.42
C ARG A 252 14.78 1.35 -7.56
N LEU A 253 13.47 1.23 -7.29
CA LEU A 253 12.72 -0.01 -7.44
C LEU A 253 12.78 -0.52 -8.89
N MET A 254 12.50 0.33 -9.87
CA MET A 254 12.58 -0.04 -11.29
C MET A 254 13.97 -0.59 -11.65
N ARG A 255 15.04 0.12 -11.28
CA ARG A 255 16.41 -0.38 -11.54
C ARG A 255 16.72 -1.71 -10.85
N TYR A 256 16.19 -1.92 -9.63
CA TYR A 256 16.34 -3.19 -8.94
C TYR A 256 15.62 -4.32 -9.70
N LEU A 257 14.39 -4.09 -10.12
CA LEU A 257 13.59 -5.06 -10.86
C LEU A 257 14.20 -5.38 -12.23
N ASP A 258 14.70 -4.38 -12.97
CA ASP A 258 15.40 -4.57 -14.26
C ASP A 258 16.62 -5.51 -14.18
N HIS A 259 17.22 -5.66 -12.97
CA HIS A 259 18.36 -6.54 -12.71
C HIS A 259 18.02 -7.76 -11.86
N SER A 260 16.73 -8.02 -11.66
CA SER A 260 16.21 -9.15 -10.89
C SER A 260 15.46 -10.16 -11.78
N PRO A 261 15.23 -11.39 -11.31
CA PRO A 261 14.45 -12.37 -12.05
C PRO A 261 12.93 -12.14 -11.95
N PHE A 262 12.47 -11.09 -11.28
CA PHE A 262 11.05 -10.86 -11.03
C PHE A 262 10.33 -10.35 -12.28
N PRO A 263 9.27 -11.05 -12.75
CA PRO A 263 8.43 -10.52 -13.82
C PRO A 263 7.82 -9.18 -13.40
N HIS A 264 7.98 -8.14 -14.21
CA HIS A 264 7.46 -6.82 -13.84
C HIS A 264 7.05 -5.98 -15.04
N GLN A 265 6.17 -5.04 -14.79
CA GLN A 265 5.72 -4.02 -15.72
C GLN A 265 5.76 -2.66 -15.04
N VAL A 266 5.91 -1.59 -15.82
CA VAL A 266 5.95 -0.22 -15.31
C VAL A 266 4.90 0.63 -16.01
N ILE A 267 4.08 1.33 -15.24
CA ILE A 267 3.28 2.47 -15.68
C ILE A 267 4.02 3.73 -15.26
N HIS A 268 4.55 4.46 -16.24
CA HIS A 268 5.36 5.64 -15.99
C HIS A 268 4.77 6.89 -16.66
N TRP A 269 4.61 7.95 -15.88
CA TRP A 269 4.19 9.26 -16.37
C TRP A 269 5.37 10.24 -16.38
N SER A 270 5.74 10.70 -17.55
CA SER A 270 6.72 11.79 -17.69
C SER A 270 6.07 13.14 -17.36
N ARG A 271 6.89 14.13 -17.02
CA ARG A 271 6.43 15.52 -16.80
C ARG A 271 5.82 16.13 -18.06
N GLN A 272 6.22 15.67 -19.24
CA GLN A 272 5.68 16.13 -20.53
C GLN A 272 4.27 15.58 -20.78
N GLN A 273 4.00 14.33 -20.36
CA GLN A 273 2.67 13.73 -20.49
C GLN A 273 1.68 14.34 -19.50
N SER A 274 2.08 14.54 -18.25
CA SER A 274 1.26 15.23 -17.25
C SER A 274 2.11 15.81 -16.14
N ALA A 275 2.08 17.14 -15.99
CA ALA A 275 2.73 17.83 -14.88
C ALA A 275 1.97 17.65 -13.53
N ARG A 276 0.68 17.32 -13.59
CA ARG A 276 -0.18 17.12 -12.39
C ARG A 276 -0.18 15.68 -11.86
N ALA A 277 0.39 14.72 -12.61
CA ALA A 277 0.57 13.35 -12.14
C ALA A 277 1.64 13.31 -11.03
N THR A 278 1.35 13.95 -9.90
CA THR A 278 2.23 14.05 -8.73
C THR A 278 2.15 12.80 -7.87
N HIS A 279 2.69 12.83 -6.65
CA HIS A 279 2.68 11.70 -5.73
C HIS A 279 1.26 11.15 -5.49
N VAL A 280 1.05 9.87 -5.78
CA VAL A 280 -0.21 9.10 -5.60
C VAL A 280 -1.44 9.73 -6.24
N PHE A 281 -1.26 10.36 -7.41
CA PHE A 281 -2.33 11.06 -8.12
C PHE A 281 -3.49 10.13 -8.50
N GLU A 282 -3.20 8.87 -8.85
CA GLU A 282 -4.15 7.85 -9.30
C GLU A 282 -5.11 7.41 -8.19
N VAL A 283 -4.65 7.50 -6.95
CA VAL A 283 -5.44 7.25 -5.74
C VAL A 283 -6.13 8.52 -5.26
N GLY A 284 -5.35 9.61 -5.18
CA GLY A 284 -5.81 10.88 -4.65
C GLY A 284 -6.89 11.56 -5.50
N TRP A 285 -6.82 11.46 -6.81
CA TRP A 285 -7.70 12.12 -7.76
C TRP A 285 -8.24 11.11 -8.78
N TRP A 286 -8.95 10.12 -8.27
CA TRP A 286 -9.44 8.95 -9.02
C TRP A 286 -10.17 9.31 -10.33
N ASP A 287 -10.81 10.48 -10.42
CA ASP A 287 -11.61 10.95 -11.55
C ASP A 287 -10.83 11.67 -12.65
N TRP A 288 -9.54 11.96 -12.42
CA TRP A 288 -8.70 12.51 -13.48
C TRP A 288 -8.50 11.51 -14.63
N PRO A 289 -8.40 11.99 -15.89
CA PRO A 289 -8.11 11.10 -17.02
C PRO A 289 -6.87 10.24 -16.82
N GLU A 290 -5.78 10.82 -16.31
CA GLU A 290 -4.53 10.09 -16.03
C GLU A 290 -4.71 9.04 -14.96
N SER A 291 -5.51 9.32 -13.95
CA SER A 291 -5.80 8.40 -12.86
C SER A 291 -6.62 7.20 -13.34
N ARG A 292 -7.65 7.47 -14.14
CA ARG A 292 -8.46 6.41 -14.77
C ARG A 292 -7.62 5.53 -15.70
N ASP A 293 -6.80 6.14 -16.57
CA ASP A 293 -5.89 5.39 -17.43
C ASP A 293 -4.93 4.51 -16.61
N THR A 294 -4.33 5.06 -15.56
CA THR A 294 -3.43 4.33 -14.68
C THR A 294 -4.14 3.17 -13.99
N ASN A 295 -5.32 3.41 -13.43
CA ASN A 295 -6.09 2.42 -12.69
C ASN A 295 -6.65 1.33 -13.62
N ASP A 296 -7.16 1.68 -14.82
CA ASP A 296 -7.62 0.72 -15.81
C ASP A 296 -6.46 -0.16 -16.33
N ARG A 297 -5.27 0.40 -16.53
CA ARG A 297 -4.06 -0.36 -16.90
C ARG A 297 -3.57 -1.25 -15.76
N THR A 298 -3.73 -0.84 -14.50
CA THR A 298 -3.43 -1.68 -13.34
C THR A 298 -4.34 -2.91 -13.31
N LEU A 299 -5.63 -2.73 -13.55
CA LEU A 299 -6.58 -3.84 -13.62
C LEU A 299 -6.32 -4.73 -14.85
N ALA A 300 -6.00 -4.14 -16.01
CA ALA A 300 -5.63 -4.89 -17.20
C ALA A 300 -4.36 -5.76 -17.01
N PHE A 301 -3.36 -5.24 -16.28
CA PHE A 301 -2.19 -6.03 -15.85
C PHE A 301 -2.61 -7.21 -14.99
N PHE A 302 -3.46 -7.00 -14.00
CA PHE A 302 -3.95 -8.07 -13.14
C PHE A 302 -4.73 -9.13 -13.91
N ASP A 303 -5.59 -8.72 -14.84
CA ASP A 303 -6.32 -9.63 -15.71
C ASP A 303 -5.39 -10.47 -16.60
N GLN A 304 -4.31 -9.88 -17.14
CA GLN A 304 -3.29 -10.61 -17.91
C GLN A 304 -2.60 -11.67 -17.05
N VAL A 305 -2.22 -11.33 -15.82
CA VAL A 305 -1.63 -12.28 -14.88
C VAL A 305 -2.61 -13.42 -14.57
N CYS A 306 -3.88 -13.11 -14.28
CA CYS A 306 -4.89 -14.13 -13.96
C CYS A 306 -5.20 -15.08 -15.14
N ARG A 307 -5.03 -14.62 -16.39
CA ARG A 307 -5.16 -15.48 -17.57
C ARG A 307 -3.90 -16.27 -17.92
N GLY A 308 -2.78 -15.99 -17.25
CA GLY A 308 -1.49 -16.58 -17.61
C GLY A 308 -0.84 -15.95 -18.85
N ASP A 309 -1.31 -14.78 -19.28
CA ASP A 309 -0.83 -14.08 -20.48
C ASP A 309 0.35 -13.14 -20.18
N PHE A 310 0.77 -13.06 -18.92
CA PHE A 310 1.88 -12.22 -18.47
C PHE A 310 3.17 -13.03 -18.41
N SER A 311 4.14 -12.67 -19.24
CA SER A 311 5.47 -13.31 -19.38
C SER A 311 6.60 -12.30 -19.22
#